data_c2d00744644beb1cd9b28d1e27446088
#
_entry.id   c2d00744644beb1cd9b28d1e27446088
#
_cell.length_a   1.000
_cell.length_b   1.000
_cell.length_c   1.000
_cell.angle_alpha   90.00
_cell.angle_beta   90.00
_cell.angle_gamma   90.00
#
_symmetry.space_group_name_H-M   'P 1'
#
loop_
_entity.id
_entity.type
_entity.pdbx_description
1 polymer ?
#
loop_
_entity_poly.entity_id
_entity_poly.type
_entity_poly.pdbx_seq_one_letter_code
_entity_poly.pdbx_strand_id
1 'polypeptide(L)'
;GGRASASSMENVLEVLRKGHLLGIYPEGTRSPDGRLYKGKTGVARLVLQAGVPVIPVAMIDTQLVPSRFFKIPTMRRPKIRIGKPMDFSSYAQAGNDRDVLRWITDEIMNAVMELSGQEYVDVYGSVAKAALEAGKALPTSAGHRPGAGRPVPPVPVPVPRLDVPPVSEQSNTDVSA
;
A
#
# COMPACT_ATOMS: atom_id res chain seq x y z
N GLY A 1 -15.06 -6.86 12.08
CA GLY A 1 -13.81 -6.75 11.29
C GLY A 1 -12.86 -5.64 11.71
N GLY A 2 -13.35 -4.55 12.35
CA GLY A 2 -12.53 -3.35 12.61
C GLY A 2 -11.43 -3.50 13.67
N ARG A 3 -11.67 -4.24 14.74
CA ARG A 3 -10.68 -4.39 15.85
C ARG A 3 -9.46 -5.23 15.45
N ALA A 4 -9.65 -6.34 14.78
CA ALA A 4 -8.55 -7.18 14.28
C ALA A 4 -7.67 -6.45 13.25
N SER A 5 -8.27 -5.59 12.44
CA SER A 5 -7.56 -4.74 11.47
C SER A 5 -6.71 -3.67 12.15
N ALA A 6 -7.18 -3.06 13.24
CA ALA A 6 -6.45 -2.02 13.98
C ALA A 6 -5.25 -2.61 14.74
N SER A 7 -5.42 -3.74 15.43
CA SER A 7 -4.32 -4.41 16.14
C SER A 7 -3.23 -4.93 15.18
N SER A 8 -3.63 -5.43 14.01
CA SER A 8 -2.67 -5.85 12.98
C SER A 8 -1.87 -4.67 12.44
N MET A 9 -2.51 -3.50 12.28
CA MET A 9 -1.83 -2.29 11.83
C MET A 9 -0.80 -1.82 12.85
N GLU A 10 -1.15 -1.81 14.15
CA GLU A 10 -0.24 -1.39 15.22
C GLU A 10 0.99 -2.29 15.31
N ASN A 11 0.82 -3.62 15.24
CA ASN A 11 1.93 -4.56 15.22
C ASN A 11 2.88 -4.31 14.02
N VAL A 12 2.34 -3.99 12.86
CA VAL A 12 3.13 -3.67 11.67
C VAL A 12 3.91 -2.37 11.85
N LEU A 13 3.29 -1.34 12.42
CA LEU A 13 3.96 -0.07 12.70
C LEU A 13 5.09 -0.25 13.72
N GLU A 14 4.91 -1.11 14.72
CA GLU A 14 5.96 -1.43 15.70
C GLU A 14 7.18 -2.09 15.02
N VAL A 15 6.95 -3.03 14.11
CA VAL A 15 8.01 -3.68 13.33
C VAL A 15 8.80 -2.64 12.54
N LEU A 16 8.12 -1.71 11.86
CA LEU A 16 8.77 -0.65 11.09
C LEU A 16 9.53 0.34 11.96
N ARG A 17 8.97 0.73 13.13
CA ARG A 17 9.66 1.61 14.11
C ARG A 17 10.94 1.01 14.68
N LYS A 18 11.02 -0.32 14.75
CA LYS A 18 12.24 -1.06 15.14
C LYS A 18 13.28 -1.15 14.02
N GLY A 19 13.03 -0.54 12.86
CA GLY A 19 13.95 -0.55 11.72
C GLY A 19 13.93 -1.84 10.90
N HIS A 20 12.94 -2.69 11.09
CA HIS A 20 12.80 -3.90 10.29
C HIS A 20 12.11 -3.63 8.95
N LEU A 21 12.33 -4.54 8.00
CA LEU A 21 11.66 -4.52 6.71
C LEU A 21 10.29 -5.19 6.80
N LEU A 22 9.32 -4.64 6.07
CA LEU A 22 8.00 -5.22 5.90
C LEU A 22 7.72 -5.47 4.42
N GLY A 23 7.40 -6.71 4.07
CA GLY A 23 6.87 -7.06 2.75
C GLY A 23 5.34 -6.95 2.73
N ILE A 24 4.79 -6.22 1.76
CA ILE A 24 3.34 -6.09 1.58
C ILE A 24 2.96 -6.26 0.11
N TYR A 25 1.85 -6.93 -0.15
CA TYR A 25 1.22 -7.03 -1.46
C TYR A 25 0.05 -6.04 -1.53
N PRO A 26 0.18 -4.92 -2.27
CA PRO A 26 -0.85 -3.89 -2.28
C PRO A 26 -2.21 -4.36 -2.79
N GLU A 27 -2.25 -5.33 -3.70
CA GLU A 27 -3.49 -5.92 -4.21
C GLU A 27 -4.29 -6.67 -3.13
N GLY A 28 -3.62 -7.16 -2.07
CA GLY A 28 -4.21 -7.90 -0.96
C GLY A 28 -4.76 -9.29 -1.33
N THR A 29 -4.49 -9.76 -2.54
CA THR A 29 -4.79 -11.10 -3.04
C THR A 29 -3.85 -11.45 -4.19
N ARG A 30 -3.75 -12.73 -4.53
CA ARG A 30 -3.03 -13.17 -5.73
C ARG A 30 -3.84 -12.84 -6.97
N SER A 31 -3.16 -12.38 -8.04
CA SER A 31 -3.77 -12.18 -9.34
C SER A 31 -4.35 -13.50 -9.88
N PRO A 32 -5.58 -13.50 -10.42
CA PRO A 32 -6.18 -14.70 -10.99
C PRO A 32 -5.61 -15.09 -12.36
N ASP A 33 -5.00 -14.16 -13.08
CA ASP A 33 -4.59 -14.31 -14.49
C ASP A 33 -3.20 -13.75 -14.80
N GLY A 34 -2.47 -13.29 -13.79
CA GLY A 34 -1.13 -12.73 -13.92
C GLY A 34 -1.08 -11.25 -14.28
N ARG A 35 -2.23 -10.56 -14.46
CA ARG A 35 -2.30 -9.11 -14.62
C ARG A 35 -2.16 -8.41 -13.26
N LEU A 36 -1.84 -7.12 -13.28
CA LEU A 36 -1.75 -6.27 -12.11
C LEU A 36 -3.11 -5.61 -11.83
N TYR A 37 -3.61 -5.75 -10.63
CA TYR A 37 -4.91 -5.23 -10.22
C TYR A 37 -4.77 -4.04 -9.27
N LYS A 38 -5.87 -3.30 -9.10
CA LYS A 38 -5.93 -2.12 -8.25
C LYS A 38 -5.46 -2.39 -6.83
N GLY A 39 -4.50 -1.60 -6.36
CA GLY A 39 -3.98 -1.67 -4.99
C GLY A 39 -4.98 -1.14 -3.96
N LYS A 40 -4.96 -1.71 -2.77
CA LYS A 40 -5.69 -1.24 -1.59
C LYS A 40 -4.91 -0.13 -0.89
N THR A 41 -5.59 0.89 -0.41
CA THR A 41 -4.99 2.07 0.24
C THR A 41 -4.33 1.80 1.61
N GLY A 42 -4.37 0.55 2.08
CA GLY A 42 -3.70 0.16 3.32
C GLY A 42 -2.19 0.38 3.28
N VAL A 43 -1.54 0.18 2.12
CA VAL A 43 -0.11 0.44 1.95
C VAL A 43 0.22 1.92 2.15
N ALA A 44 -0.55 2.82 1.53
CA ALA A 44 -0.36 4.27 1.68
C ALA A 44 -0.55 4.73 3.13
N ARG A 45 -1.56 4.19 3.81
CA ARG A 45 -1.79 4.48 5.23
C ARG A 45 -0.60 4.06 6.10
N LEU A 46 -0.04 2.87 5.88
CA LEU A 46 1.16 2.41 6.59
C LEU A 46 2.35 3.32 6.34
N VAL A 47 2.58 3.70 5.08
CA VAL A 47 3.68 4.58 4.68
C VAL A 47 3.60 5.93 5.40
N LEU A 48 2.42 6.58 5.38
CA LEU A 48 2.23 7.87 6.04
C LEU A 48 2.35 7.79 7.57
N GLN A 49 1.81 6.72 8.18
CA GLN A 49 1.87 6.55 9.63
C GLN A 49 3.26 6.14 10.13
N ALA A 50 3.99 5.35 9.36
CA ALA A 50 5.33 4.92 9.72
C ALA A 50 6.42 5.95 9.35
N GLY A 51 6.15 6.85 8.38
CA GLY A 51 7.13 7.82 7.90
C GLY A 51 8.35 7.17 7.22
N VAL A 52 8.15 6.03 6.57
CA VAL A 52 9.22 5.25 5.94
C VAL A 52 9.11 5.27 4.42
N PRO A 53 10.22 5.17 3.68
CA PRO A 53 10.19 5.05 2.23
C PRO A 53 9.64 3.68 1.80
N VAL A 54 9.11 3.63 0.57
CA VAL A 54 8.62 2.41 -0.07
C VAL A 54 9.59 1.99 -1.16
N ILE A 55 9.96 0.73 -1.18
CA ILE A 55 10.75 0.15 -2.28
C ILE A 55 9.80 -0.73 -3.10
N PRO A 56 9.43 -0.34 -4.33
CA PRO A 56 8.61 -1.17 -5.19
C PRO A 56 9.41 -2.40 -5.65
N VAL A 57 8.78 -3.57 -5.55
CA VAL A 57 9.38 -4.85 -5.94
C VAL A 57 8.41 -5.59 -6.85
N ALA A 58 8.87 -5.98 -8.02
CA ALA A 58 8.10 -6.82 -8.94
C ALA A 58 8.66 -8.24 -9.00
N MET A 59 7.77 -9.21 -8.88
CA MET A 59 8.07 -10.62 -9.04
C MET A 59 7.57 -11.07 -10.44
N ILE A 60 8.49 -11.54 -11.27
CA ILE A 60 8.23 -11.87 -12.68
C ILE A 60 8.27 -13.38 -12.87
N ASP A 61 7.37 -13.90 -13.70
CA ASP A 61 7.27 -15.32 -14.05
C ASP A 61 6.97 -16.26 -12.86
N THR A 62 6.50 -15.72 -11.72
CA THR A 62 6.17 -16.54 -10.53
C THR A 62 4.96 -17.44 -10.75
N GLN A 63 4.02 -17.07 -11.64
CA GLN A 63 2.87 -17.89 -12.03
C GLN A 63 3.29 -19.15 -12.80
N LEU A 64 4.50 -19.18 -13.35
CA LEU A 64 5.06 -20.28 -14.11
C LEU A 64 5.76 -21.33 -13.25
N VAL A 65 5.88 -21.07 -11.92
CA VAL A 65 6.39 -22.06 -10.98
C VAL A 65 5.32 -23.13 -10.80
N PRO A 66 5.57 -24.40 -11.16
CA PRO A 66 4.56 -25.43 -11.10
C PRO A 66 4.03 -25.60 -9.69
N SER A 67 2.71 -25.68 -9.56
CA SER A 67 2.09 -26.23 -8.35
C SER A 67 2.65 -27.64 -8.13
N ARG A 68 2.84 -28.01 -6.86
CA ARG A 68 3.46 -29.26 -6.37
C ARG A 68 3.04 -30.58 -7.06
N PHE A 69 2.02 -30.52 -7.95
CA PHE A 69 1.48 -31.67 -8.67
C PHE A 69 2.11 -31.95 -10.05
N PHE A 70 2.82 -30.98 -10.65
CA PHE A 70 3.44 -31.19 -11.95
C PHE A 70 4.96 -31.24 -11.82
N LYS A 71 5.54 -32.43 -11.92
CA LYS A 71 6.99 -32.71 -11.89
C LYS A 71 7.73 -32.32 -13.18
N ILE A 72 7.22 -31.38 -13.95
CA ILE A 72 7.91 -30.92 -15.16
C ILE A 72 8.82 -29.77 -14.76
N PRO A 73 10.16 -29.89 -14.89
CA PRO A 73 11.07 -28.79 -14.64
C PRO A 73 10.82 -27.68 -15.66
N THR A 74 10.19 -26.59 -15.23
CA THR A 74 10.10 -25.40 -16.07
C THR A 74 11.46 -24.74 -16.13
N MET A 75 12.03 -24.58 -17.31
CA MET A 75 13.31 -23.91 -17.53
C MET A 75 13.28 -22.41 -17.24
N ARG A 76 12.10 -21.85 -16.92
CA ARG A 76 11.93 -20.43 -16.58
C ARG A 76 12.14 -20.20 -15.10
N ARG A 77 13.13 -19.38 -14.77
CA ARG A 77 13.44 -18.99 -13.38
C ARG A 77 12.64 -17.72 -13.05
N PRO A 78 11.96 -17.66 -11.90
CA PRO A 78 11.34 -16.43 -11.45
C PRO A 78 12.42 -15.36 -11.26
N LYS A 79 12.08 -14.11 -11.59
CA LYS A 79 12.97 -12.96 -11.46
C LYS A 79 12.36 -11.97 -10.47
N ILE A 80 13.22 -11.24 -9.77
CA ILE A 80 12.84 -10.13 -8.91
C ILE A 80 13.46 -8.86 -9.51
N ARG A 81 12.65 -7.82 -9.67
CA ARG A 81 13.12 -6.47 -9.99
C ARG A 81 12.81 -5.55 -8.83
N ILE A 82 13.81 -4.81 -8.38
CA ILE A 82 13.72 -3.86 -7.28
C ILE A 82 13.85 -2.47 -7.88
N GLY A 83 12.90 -1.60 -7.57
CA GLY A 83 12.88 -0.21 -8.02
C GLY A 83 13.59 0.74 -7.05
N LYS A 84 13.55 2.02 -7.38
CA LYS A 84 14.09 3.08 -6.52
C LYS A 84 13.18 3.32 -5.32
N PRO A 85 13.74 3.68 -4.15
CA PRO A 85 12.93 4.10 -3.01
C PRO A 85 12.04 5.30 -3.38
N MET A 86 10.79 5.26 -2.92
CA MET A 86 9.80 6.32 -3.07
C MET A 86 9.55 6.93 -1.70
N ASP A 87 9.66 8.26 -1.60
CA ASP A 87 9.42 9.00 -0.37
C ASP A 87 8.13 9.82 -0.49
N PHE A 88 7.27 9.69 0.51
CA PHE A 88 5.99 10.39 0.62
C PHE A 88 5.91 11.25 1.90
N SER A 89 7.03 11.57 2.50
CA SER A 89 7.13 12.34 3.75
C SER A 89 6.45 13.71 3.67
N SER A 90 6.46 14.34 2.48
CA SER A 90 5.74 15.60 2.22
C SER A 90 4.23 15.52 2.44
N TYR A 91 3.65 14.32 2.42
CA TYR A 91 2.23 14.07 2.66
C TYR A 91 1.92 13.56 4.09
N ALA A 92 2.90 13.53 4.99
CA ALA A 92 2.73 13.03 6.36
C ALA A 92 1.57 13.69 7.12
N GLN A 93 1.29 14.96 6.84
CA GLN A 93 0.20 15.73 7.45
C GLN A 93 -1.19 15.39 6.87
N ALA A 94 -1.27 14.66 5.75
CA ALA A 94 -2.53 14.31 5.10
C ALA A 94 -3.38 13.32 5.92
N GLY A 95 -2.78 12.61 6.88
CA GLY A 95 -3.48 11.68 7.75
C GLY A 95 -4.22 10.58 6.99
N ASN A 96 -5.56 10.62 7.05
CA ASN A 96 -6.45 9.67 6.39
C ASN A 96 -7.18 10.26 5.17
N ASP A 97 -6.65 11.32 4.56
CA ASP A 97 -7.20 11.88 3.34
C ASP A 97 -7.29 10.81 2.25
N ARG A 98 -8.51 10.59 1.73
CA ARG A 98 -8.78 9.49 0.79
C ARG A 98 -8.11 9.69 -0.56
N ASP A 99 -8.02 10.92 -1.01
CA ASP A 99 -7.45 11.25 -2.31
C ASP A 99 -5.93 11.11 -2.26
N VAL A 100 -5.30 11.57 -1.18
CA VAL A 100 -3.87 11.37 -0.93
C VAL A 100 -3.52 9.88 -0.81
N LEU A 101 -4.27 9.13 0.00
CA LEU A 101 -4.06 7.69 0.16
C LEU A 101 -4.22 6.94 -1.17
N ARG A 102 -5.22 7.34 -1.99
CA ARG A 102 -5.44 6.72 -3.29
C ARG A 102 -4.31 7.06 -4.24
N TRP A 103 -3.89 8.32 -4.30
CA TRP A 103 -2.80 8.77 -5.15
C TRP A 103 -1.48 8.07 -4.80
N ILE A 104 -1.07 8.07 -3.53
CA ILE A 104 0.15 7.34 -3.09
C ILE A 104 0.09 5.86 -3.50
N THR A 105 -1.06 5.22 -3.31
CA THR A 105 -1.21 3.82 -3.72
C THR A 105 -1.06 3.65 -5.23
N ASP A 106 -1.62 4.56 -6.02
CA ASP A 106 -1.54 4.50 -7.48
C ASP A 106 -0.10 4.74 -7.96
N GLU A 107 0.67 5.64 -7.33
CA GLU A 107 2.10 5.84 -7.60
C GLU A 107 2.92 4.57 -7.32
N ILE A 108 2.68 3.91 -6.18
CA ILE A 108 3.33 2.64 -5.84
C ILE A 108 2.97 1.56 -6.88
N MET A 109 1.69 1.44 -7.24
CA MET A 109 1.24 0.46 -8.23
C MET A 109 1.79 0.75 -9.63
N ASN A 110 1.94 2.03 -10.00
CA ASN A 110 2.55 2.45 -11.26
C ASN A 110 4.02 2.02 -11.32
N ALA A 111 4.79 2.23 -10.24
CA ALA A 111 6.16 1.78 -10.15
C ALA A 111 6.28 0.24 -10.25
N VAL A 112 5.38 -0.51 -9.62
CA VAL A 112 5.31 -1.97 -9.74
C VAL A 112 4.96 -2.39 -11.17
N MET A 113 4.02 -1.70 -11.83
CA MET A 113 3.65 -1.95 -13.23
C MET A 113 4.84 -1.75 -14.17
N GLU A 114 5.59 -0.66 -14.01
CA GLU A 114 6.78 -0.37 -14.82
C GLU A 114 7.89 -1.42 -14.64
N LEU A 115 8.09 -1.87 -13.42
CA LEU A 115 9.07 -2.93 -13.12
C LEU A 115 8.65 -4.30 -13.67
N SER A 116 7.37 -4.64 -13.55
CA SER A 116 6.86 -5.96 -13.94
C SER A 116 6.58 -6.07 -15.44
N GLY A 117 6.16 -4.97 -16.07
CA GLY A 117 5.61 -4.96 -17.42
C GLY A 117 4.21 -5.58 -17.52
N GLN A 118 3.54 -5.79 -16.37
CA GLN A 118 2.19 -6.36 -16.36
C GLN A 118 1.15 -5.35 -16.85
N GLU A 119 0.14 -5.87 -17.51
CA GLU A 119 -1.06 -5.12 -17.87
C GLU A 119 -1.85 -4.77 -16.61
N TYR A 120 -2.24 -3.49 -16.46
CA TYR A 120 -3.01 -3.03 -15.29
C TYR A 120 -4.51 -3.04 -15.55
N VAL A 121 -5.28 -3.45 -14.53
CA VAL A 121 -6.74 -3.47 -14.53
C VAL A 121 -7.26 -2.67 -13.34
N ASP A 122 -8.02 -1.58 -13.59
CA ASP A 122 -8.51 -0.67 -12.54
C ASP A 122 -9.73 -1.23 -11.76
N VAL A 123 -9.63 -2.50 -11.37
CA VAL A 123 -10.57 -3.12 -10.42
C VAL A 123 -9.79 -3.89 -9.36
N TYR A 124 -10.39 -4.12 -8.21
CA TYR A 124 -9.73 -4.92 -7.17
C TYR A 124 -9.61 -6.38 -7.58
N GLY A 125 -8.46 -7.00 -7.35
CA GLY A 125 -8.22 -8.41 -7.66
C GLY A 125 -9.22 -9.38 -7.02
N SER A 126 -9.79 -9.02 -5.86
CA SER A 126 -10.86 -9.79 -5.24
C SER A 126 -12.14 -9.82 -6.08
N VAL A 127 -12.46 -8.74 -6.81
CA VAL A 127 -13.61 -8.66 -7.71
C VAL A 127 -13.36 -9.52 -8.95
N ALA A 128 -12.17 -9.44 -9.52
CA ALA A 128 -11.78 -10.28 -10.66
C ALA A 128 -11.82 -11.77 -10.29
N LYS A 129 -11.31 -12.12 -9.11
CA LYS A 129 -11.35 -13.50 -8.61
C LYS A 129 -12.77 -14.02 -8.43
N ALA A 130 -13.66 -13.22 -7.83
CA ALA A 130 -15.07 -13.58 -7.68
C ALA A 130 -15.79 -13.73 -9.04
N ALA A 131 -15.44 -12.91 -10.03
CA ALA A 131 -15.96 -13.05 -11.39
C ALA A 131 -15.53 -14.38 -12.02
N LEU A 132 -14.25 -14.75 -11.87
CA LEU A 132 -13.71 -16.01 -12.37
C LEU A 132 -14.41 -17.23 -11.72
N GLU A 133 -14.55 -17.18 -10.39
CA GLU A 133 -15.24 -18.23 -9.62
C GLU A 133 -16.72 -18.38 -10.01
N ALA A 134 -17.35 -17.28 -10.44
CA ALA A 134 -18.72 -17.26 -10.94
C ALA A 134 -18.85 -17.61 -12.45
N GLY A 135 -17.75 -18.01 -13.12
CA GLY A 135 -17.74 -18.31 -14.56
C GLY A 135 -17.99 -17.10 -15.46
N LYS A 136 -17.78 -15.87 -14.93
CA LYS A 136 -17.94 -14.63 -15.68
C LYS A 136 -16.62 -14.23 -16.35
N ALA A 137 -16.73 -13.42 -17.42
CA ALA A 137 -15.58 -12.84 -18.07
C ALA A 137 -14.79 -11.97 -17.09
N LEU A 138 -13.46 -12.05 -17.15
CA LEU A 138 -12.59 -11.17 -16.38
C LEU A 138 -12.69 -9.73 -16.90
N PRO A 139 -12.54 -8.73 -16.00
CA PRO A 139 -12.51 -7.32 -16.41
C PRO A 139 -11.42 -7.08 -17.46
N THR A 140 -11.75 -6.31 -18.47
CA THR A 140 -10.78 -5.91 -19.49
C THR A 140 -9.90 -4.77 -18.99
N SER A 141 -8.63 -4.79 -19.37
CA SER A 141 -7.78 -3.63 -19.24
C SER A 141 -8.17 -2.64 -20.35
N ALA A 142 -8.34 -1.39 -19.98
CA ALA A 142 -8.55 -0.31 -20.95
C ALA A 142 -7.23 0.36 -21.35
N GLY A 143 -6.09 -0.29 -21.14
CA GLY A 143 -4.77 0.29 -21.36
C GLY A 143 -4.42 1.41 -20.37
N HIS A 144 -5.16 1.53 -19.28
CA HIS A 144 -4.95 2.56 -18.28
C HIS A 144 -3.73 2.24 -17.40
N ARG A 145 -3.08 3.30 -16.93
CA ARG A 145 -2.08 3.23 -15.87
C ARG A 145 -2.77 3.43 -14.52
N PRO A 146 -2.20 2.92 -13.40
CA PRO A 146 -2.66 3.29 -12.06
C PRO A 146 -2.76 4.80 -11.92
N GLY A 147 -3.88 5.29 -11.41
CA GLY A 147 -4.09 6.73 -11.21
C GLY A 147 -4.38 7.56 -12.46
N ALA A 148 -4.50 6.96 -13.65
CA ALA A 148 -4.78 7.70 -14.88
C ALA A 148 -6.02 8.59 -14.74
N GLY A 149 -5.86 9.88 -15.08
CA GLY A 149 -6.93 10.87 -14.99
C GLY A 149 -7.23 11.40 -13.58
N ARG A 150 -6.48 11.00 -12.56
CA ARG A 150 -6.61 11.57 -11.22
C ARG A 150 -5.65 12.74 -11.02
N PRO A 151 -6.10 13.84 -10.43
CA PRO A 151 -5.21 14.96 -10.10
C PRO A 151 -4.22 14.54 -9.01
N VAL A 152 -3.01 15.08 -9.06
CA VAL A 152 -2.05 15.00 -7.96
C VAL A 152 -2.61 15.83 -6.81
N PRO A 153 -2.81 15.27 -5.61
CA PRO A 153 -3.31 16.04 -4.49
C PRO A 153 -2.28 17.10 -4.06
N PRO A 154 -2.73 18.29 -3.62
CA PRO A 154 -1.82 19.30 -3.10
C PRO A 154 -1.08 18.76 -1.88
N VAL A 155 0.21 19.13 -1.74
CA VAL A 155 0.97 18.82 -0.54
C VAL A 155 0.36 19.59 0.62
N PRO A 156 0.00 18.93 1.75
CA PRO A 156 -0.56 19.60 2.90
C PRO A 156 0.42 20.65 3.43
N VAL A 157 -0.04 21.90 3.54
CA VAL A 157 0.75 22.94 4.19
C VAL A 157 0.80 22.65 5.68
N PRO A 158 1.97 22.62 6.34
CA PRO A 158 2.04 22.44 7.78
C PRO A 158 1.22 23.53 8.47
N VAL A 159 0.20 23.14 9.21
CA VAL A 159 -0.51 24.09 10.06
C VAL A 159 0.45 24.51 11.14
N PRO A 160 0.76 25.83 11.32
CA PRO A 160 1.58 26.28 12.41
C PRO A 160 0.99 25.76 13.72
N ARG A 161 1.77 25.10 14.55
CA ARG A 161 1.33 24.76 15.89
C ARG A 161 1.02 26.07 16.59
N LEU A 162 -0.25 26.28 16.96
CA LEU A 162 -0.56 27.32 17.92
C LEU A 162 0.28 27.02 19.15
N ASP A 163 1.19 27.92 19.51
CA ASP A 163 1.91 27.83 20.78
C ASP A 163 0.86 27.92 21.88
N VAL A 164 0.43 26.76 22.35
CA VAL A 164 -0.40 26.69 23.56
C VAL A 164 0.57 26.94 24.70
N PRO A 165 0.43 28.06 25.43
CA PRO A 165 1.28 28.31 26.58
C PRO A 165 1.14 27.14 27.58
N PRO A 166 2.21 26.75 28.27
CA PRO A 166 2.14 25.66 29.24
C PRO A 166 1.05 25.98 30.27
N VAL A 167 0.15 25.01 30.45
CA VAL A 167 -0.84 25.09 31.51
C VAL A 167 -0.07 25.27 32.82
N SER A 168 -0.17 26.44 33.46
CA SER A 168 0.40 26.69 34.77
C SER A 168 -0.21 25.68 35.74
N GLU A 169 0.61 24.77 36.27
CA GLU A 169 0.26 23.95 37.43
C GLU A 169 -0.10 24.92 38.58
N GLN A 170 -1.40 25.07 38.79
CA GLN A 170 -1.86 25.69 40.05
C GLN A 170 -1.49 24.73 41.17
N SER A 171 -0.46 25.11 41.91
CA SER A 171 -0.05 24.50 43.13
C SER A 171 -1.24 24.42 44.08
N ASN A 172 -1.71 23.21 44.32
CA ASN A 172 -2.67 22.92 45.36
C ASN A 172 -1.90 22.83 46.70
N THR A 173 -1.63 24.00 47.27
CA THR A 173 -1.12 24.10 48.64
C THR A 173 -2.29 24.20 49.58
N ASP A 174 -2.30 23.26 50.54
CA ASP A 174 -2.86 23.32 51.87
C ASP A 174 -4.35 23.53 52.08
N VAL A 175 -4.96 22.46 52.57
CA VAL A 175 -5.85 22.57 53.74
C VAL A 175 -5.47 21.47 54.75
N SER A 176 -4.59 21.83 55.72
CA SER A 176 -4.49 21.19 57.00
C SER A 176 -5.26 22.06 58.01
N ALA A 177 -6.30 21.55 58.59
CA ALA A 177 -6.79 21.88 59.93
C ALA A 177 -7.84 20.83 60.35
#